data_24602d46b391738405c17bc2a76410c9
#
_entry.id   24602d46b391738405c17bc2a76410c9
#
_cell.length_a   1.000
_cell.length_b   1.000
_cell.length_c   1.000
_cell.angle_alpha   90.00
_cell.angle_beta   90.00
_cell.angle_gamma   90.00
#
_symmetry.space_group_name_H-M   'P 1'
#
loop_
_entity.id
_entity.type
_entity.pdbx_description
1 polymer ?
#
loop_
_entity_poly.entity_id
_entity_poly.type
_entity_poly.pdbx_seq_one_letter_code
_entity_poly.pdbx_strand_id
1 'polypeptide(L)'
;MSDWERNHPEQLGTVQTERLPAPPAPPRQENLIEFYVGPTATFRYFIDAASLTVLYKQKEVRYVLVARSPSGADNVSFEAIRCPDMHRIYAVGDASKWSERSGGWQEIQRRTGVGVPGVLAREYFCPHRDTLQSAAEGVDALRRGGHPLVFTAPRNLGL
;
A
#
# COMPACT_ATOMS: atom_id res chain seq x y z
N MET A 1 -0.53 27.77 -21.92
CA MET A 1 0.05 26.55 -22.51
C MET A 1 1.51 26.79 -22.80
N SER A 2 2.38 25.94 -22.29
CA SER A 2 3.81 26.05 -22.52
C SER A 2 4.19 25.59 -23.94
N ASP A 3 5.40 25.95 -24.39
CA ASP A 3 5.88 25.46 -25.69
C ASP A 3 5.99 23.95 -25.72
N TRP A 4 6.37 23.35 -24.58
CA TRP A 4 6.43 21.89 -24.47
C TRP A 4 5.07 21.26 -24.69
N GLU A 5 4.03 21.77 -24.05
CA GLU A 5 2.66 21.26 -24.16
C GLU A 5 2.14 21.37 -25.59
N ARG A 6 2.45 22.46 -26.28
CA ARG A 6 2.06 22.64 -27.67
C ARG A 6 2.70 21.60 -28.59
N ASN A 7 3.93 21.22 -28.27
CA ASN A 7 4.70 20.29 -29.12
C ASN A 7 4.47 18.81 -28.77
N HIS A 8 3.77 18.53 -27.64
CA HIS A 8 3.54 17.16 -27.16
C HIS A 8 2.08 16.95 -26.74
N PRO A 9 1.12 17.21 -27.65
CA PRO A 9 -0.30 17.10 -27.30
C PRO A 9 -0.71 15.68 -26.89
N GLU A 10 -0.05 14.66 -27.43
CA GLU A 10 -0.31 13.27 -27.08
C GLU A 10 0.07 12.95 -25.62
N GLN A 11 1.11 13.59 -25.10
CA GLN A 11 1.53 13.41 -23.71
C GLN A 11 0.69 14.25 -22.76
N LEU A 12 0.26 15.41 -23.23
CA LEU A 12 -0.60 16.28 -22.45
C LEU A 12 -1.91 15.60 -22.09
N GLY A 13 -2.55 14.92 -23.03
CA GLY A 13 -3.76 14.16 -22.78
C GLY A 13 -3.57 13.09 -21.72
N THR A 14 -2.45 12.35 -21.76
CA THR A 14 -2.14 11.32 -20.78
C THR A 14 -1.94 11.92 -19.38
N VAL A 15 -1.23 13.03 -19.28
CA VAL A 15 -0.93 13.66 -17.98
C VAL A 15 -2.20 14.27 -17.36
N GLN A 16 -3.02 14.93 -18.19
CA GLN A 16 -4.20 15.63 -17.68
C GLN A 16 -5.39 14.71 -17.41
N THR A 17 -5.41 13.54 -18.05
CA THR A 17 -6.54 12.61 -17.94
C THR A 17 -6.21 11.40 -17.08
N GLU A 18 -5.09 11.43 -16.34
CA GLU A 18 -4.79 10.35 -15.41
C GLU A 18 -5.96 10.21 -14.42
N ARG A 19 -6.58 9.04 -14.46
CA ARG A 19 -7.64 8.71 -13.53
C ARG A 19 -7.06 7.95 -12.36
N LEU A 20 -7.34 8.43 -11.18
CA LEU A 20 -7.03 7.67 -9.97
C LEU A 20 -7.94 6.43 -9.93
N PRO A 21 -7.43 5.31 -9.44
CA PRO A 21 -8.29 4.15 -9.24
C PRO A 21 -9.40 4.48 -8.27
N ALA A 22 -10.59 3.95 -8.53
CA ALA A 22 -11.72 4.14 -7.61
C ALA A 22 -11.41 3.44 -6.29
N PRO A 23 -11.63 4.10 -5.14
CA PRO A 23 -11.45 3.44 -3.86
C PRO A 23 -12.38 2.24 -3.74
N PRO A 24 -11.90 1.15 -3.12
CA PRO A 24 -12.75 -0.02 -2.91
C PRO A 24 -13.84 0.25 -1.86
N ALA A 25 -14.75 -0.71 -1.70
CA ALA A 25 -15.74 -0.67 -0.62
C ALA A 25 -15.04 -0.52 0.74
N PRO A 26 -15.69 0.08 1.74
CA PRO A 26 -15.11 0.17 3.08
C PRO A 26 -14.71 -1.21 3.59
N PRO A 27 -13.55 -1.33 4.25
CA PRO A 27 -13.07 -2.64 4.70
C PRO A 27 -13.97 -3.20 5.80
N ARG A 28 -14.16 -4.52 5.77
CA ARG A 28 -14.92 -5.25 6.80
C ARG A 28 -13.94 -5.89 7.76
N GLN A 29 -14.29 -5.89 9.04
CA GLN A 29 -13.42 -6.41 10.10
C GLN A 29 -12.95 -7.84 9.83
N GLU A 30 -13.81 -8.69 9.31
CA GLU A 30 -13.49 -10.10 9.03
C GLU A 30 -12.43 -10.27 7.93
N ASN A 31 -12.19 -9.25 7.12
CA ASN A 31 -11.21 -9.29 6.05
C ASN A 31 -9.89 -8.62 6.42
N LEU A 32 -9.77 -8.08 7.61
CA LEU A 32 -8.56 -7.38 8.04
C LEU A 32 -7.50 -8.38 8.53
N ILE A 33 -6.28 -8.22 8.02
CA ILE A 33 -5.13 -9.01 8.48
C ILE A 33 -4.18 -8.05 9.19
N GLU A 34 -3.95 -8.29 10.47
CA GLU A 34 -2.98 -7.51 11.23
C GLU A 34 -1.56 -7.89 10.84
N PHE A 35 -0.68 -6.89 10.72
CA PHE A 35 0.72 -7.14 10.42
C PHE A 35 1.62 -6.31 11.33
N TYR A 36 2.82 -6.81 11.52
CA TYR A 36 3.80 -6.22 12.42
C TYR A 36 4.59 -5.13 11.71
N VAL A 37 4.77 -3.99 12.36
CA VAL A 37 5.48 -2.84 11.79
C VAL A 37 6.78 -2.55 12.56
N GLY A 38 6.86 -2.97 13.80
CA GLY A 38 8.04 -2.75 14.63
C GLY A 38 7.67 -2.62 16.10
N PRO A 39 8.64 -2.78 17.01
CA PRO A 39 8.36 -2.79 18.44
C PRO A 39 7.96 -1.42 19.02
N THR A 40 8.23 -0.34 18.29
CA THR A 40 7.92 1.01 18.75
C THR A 40 6.58 1.53 18.21
N ALA A 41 5.88 0.75 17.41
CA ALA A 41 4.58 1.14 16.87
C ALA A 41 3.54 1.19 17.99
N THR A 42 2.81 2.30 18.08
CA THR A 42 1.73 2.46 19.08
C THR A 42 0.37 2.13 18.49
N PHE A 43 0.21 2.26 17.17
CA PHE A 43 -1.00 1.88 16.44
C PHE A 43 -0.91 0.41 16.04
N ARG A 44 -2.07 -0.20 15.84
CA ARG A 44 -2.18 -1.50 15.19
C ARG A 44 -2.52 -1.28 13.72
N TYR A 45 -1.92 -2.08 12.85
CA TYR A 45 -2.04 -1.91 11.40
C TYR A 45 -2.60 -3.16 10.76
N PHE A 46 -3.53 -2.94 9.83
CA PHE A 46 -4.22 -4.04 9.14
C PHE A 46 -4.28 -3.76 7.65
N ILE A 47 -4.25 -4.81 6.86
CA ILE A 47 -4.54 -4.75 5.41
C ILE A 47 -5.84 -5.48 5.15
N ASP A 48 -6.70 -4.88 4.33
CA ASP A 48 -7.94 -5.50 3.88
C ASP A 48 -7.62 -6.55 2.80
N ALA A 49 -7.79 -7.82 3.15
CA ALA A 49 -7.53 -8.92 2.23
C ALA A 49 -8.45 -8.89 1.01
N ALA A 50 -9.66 -8.37 1.15
CA ALA A 50 -10.67 -8.41 0.09
C ALA A 50 -10.34 -7.45 -1.06
N SER A 51 -9.65 -6.35 -0.79
CA SER A 51 -9.35 -5.34 -1.82
C SER A 51 -7.88 -5.32 -2.26
N LEU A 52 -7.04 -6.18 -1.69
CA LEU A 52 -5.64 -6.26 -2.09
C LEU A 52 -5.53 -6.62 -3.57
N THR A 53 -4.83 -5.80 -4.34
CA THR A 53 -4.73 -5.93 -5.79
C THR A 53 -3.28 -5.83 -6.23
N VAL A 54 -2.86 -6.72 -7.11
CA VAL A 54 -1.52 -6.71 -7.70
C VAL A 54 -1.61 -6.42 -9.18
N LEU A 55 -0.94 -5.37 -9.61
CA LEU A 55 -0.80 -4.97 -11.00
C LEU A 55 0.63 -5.31 -11.42
N TYR A 56 0.83 -6.54 -11.81
CA TYR A 56 2.17 -7.10 -12.02
C TYR A 56 3.01 -6.31 -13.04
N LYS A 57 2.40 -5.93 -14.15
CA LYS A 57 3.13 -5.21 -15.20
C LYS A 57 3.62 -3.84 -14.75
N GLN A 58 2.87 -3.18 -13.88
CA GLN A 58 3.24 -1.89 -13.31
C GLN A 58 4.12 -2.02 -12.06
N LYS A 59 4.37 -3.23 -11.60
CA LYS A 59 5.07 -3.49 -10.34
C LYS A 59 4.36 -2.85 -9.14
N GLU A 60 3.05 -2.78 -9.20
CA GLU A 60 2.24 -2.02 -8.24
C GLU A 60 1.34 -2.95 -7.42
N VAL A 61 1.34 -2.71 -6.11
CA VAL A 61 0.43 -3.37 -5.16
C VAL A 61 -0.48 -2.30 -4.58
N ARG A 62 -1.78 -2.44 -4.74
CA ARG A 62 -2.79 -1.53 -4.16
C ARG A 62 -3.46 -2.20 -2.98
N TYR A 63 -3.66 -1.43 -1.92
CA TYR A 63 -4.18 -1.97 -0.66
C TYR A 63 -4.94 -0.92 0.11
N VAL A 64 -5.88 -1.36 0.94
CA VAL A 64 -6.51 -0.54 1.97
C VAL A 64 -5.82 -0.83 3.30
N LEU A 65 -5.28 0.22 3.90
CA LEU A 65 -4.61 0.18 5.19
C LEU A 65 -5.55 0.72 6.26
N VAL A 66 -5.69 -0.02 7.35
CA VAL A 66 -6.38 0.47 8.54
C VAL A 66 -5.35 0.65 9.64
N ALA A 67 -5.23 1.88 10.14
CA ALA A 67 -4.38 2.21 11.27
C ALA A 67 -5.29 2.47 12.48
N ARG A 68 -5.22 1.58 13.46
CA ARG A 68 -6.09 1.64 14.64
C ARG A 68 -5.32 2.19 15.84
N SER A 69 -5.81 3.28 16.39
CA SER A 69 -5.21 3.90 17.56
C SER A 69 -5.45 3.05 18.82
N PRO A 70 -4.68 3.30 19.91
CA PRO A 70 -4.95 2.61 21.18
C PRO A 70 -6.37 2.81 21.72
N SER A 71 -7.01 3.93 21.37
CA SER A 71 -8.40 4.19 21.76
C SER A 71 -9.43 3.49 20.88
N GLY A 72 -9.00 2.79 19.82
CA GLY A 72 -9.89 2.07 18.92
C GLY A 72 -10.39 2.88 17.72
N ALA A 73 -9.88 4.08 17.51
CA ALA A 73 -10.24 4.89 16.33
C ALA A 73 -9.45 4.43 15.11
N ASP A 74 -10.13 4.27 13.98
CA ASP A 74 -9.54 3.80 12.74
C ASP A 74 -9.31 4.95 11.76
N ASN A 75 -8.10 5.02 11.22
CA ASN A 75 -7.79 5.82 10.04
C ASN A 75 -7.62 4.85 8.87
N VAL A 76 -8.36 5.09 7.80
CA VAL A 76 -8.38 4.19 6.64
C VAL A 76 -7.79 4.93 5.44
N SER A 77 -6.90 4.27 4.72
CA SER A 77 -6.30 4.85 3.51
C SER A 77 -6.22 3.81 2.39
N PHE A 78 -6.44 4.28 1.17
CA PHE A 78 -6.26 3.49 -0.03
C PHE A 78 -4.94 3.91 -0.66
N GLU A 79 -3.99 3.01 -0.68
CA GLU A 79 -2.60 3.30 -1.00
C GLU A 79 -2.05 2.32 -2.02
N ALA A 80 -0.89 2.66 -2.57
CA ALA A 80 -0.17 1.76 -3.44
C ALA A 80 1.33 1.85 -3.20
N ILE A 81 2.00 0.74 -3.45
CA ILE A 81 3.45 0.66 -3.50
C ILE A 81 3.82 0.20 -4.90
N ARG A 82 4.72 0.93 -5.56
CA ARG A 82 5.42 0.45 -6.74
C ARG A 82 6.78 -0.05 -6.30
N CYS A 83 7.01 -1.32 -6.53
CA CYS A 83 8.25 -1.94 -6.15
C CYS A 83 9.42 -1.39 -6.97
N PRO A 84 10.56 -1.13 -6.35
CA PRO A 84 10.85 -1.54 -4.98
C PRO A 84 10.53 -0.48 -3.91
N ASP A 85 10.36 0.80 -4.24
CA ASP A 85 10.47 1.84 -3.23
C ASP A 85 9.63 3.11 -3.49
N MET A 86 8.55 3.01 -4.24
CA MET A 86 7.65 4.14 -4.47
C MET A 86 6.31 3.91 -3.79
N HIS A 87 5.75 4.96 -3.21
CA HIS A 87 4.51 4.91 -2.45
C HIS A 87 3.59 6.07 -2.83
N ARG A 88 2.30 5.80 -2.84
CA ARG A 88 1.28 6.82 -3.13
C ARG A 88 0.03 6.56 -2.29
N ILE A 89 -0.60 7.65 -1.84
CA ILE A 89 -1.91 7.59 -1.21
C ILE A 89 -2.93 8.09 -2.23
N TYR A 90 -3.90 7.24 -2.58
CA TYR A 90 -4.96 7.60 -3.51
C TYR A 90 -6.16 8.24 -2.81
N ALA A 91 -6.49 7.78 -1.60
CA ALA A 91 -7.64 8.28 -0.87
C ALA A 91 -7.50 8.00 0.62
N VAL A 92 -8.13 8.81 1.43
CA VAL A 92 -8.21 8.61 2.89
C VAL A 92 -9.68 8.68 3.32
N GLY A 93 -10.01 8.01 4.43
CA GLY A 93 -11.37 7.97 4.90
C GLY A 93 -11.51 7.48 6.32
N ASP A 94 -12.77 7.28 6.71
CA ASP A 94 -13.14 6.78 8.04
C ASP A 94 -13.97 5.50 7.98
N ALA A 95 -13.80 4.72 6.93
CA ALA A 95 -14.55 3.50 6.63
C ALA A 95 -15.91 3.72 5.96
N SER A 96 -16.47 4.92 5.96
CA SER A 96 -17.75 5.19 5.33
C SER A 96 -17.65 6.15 4.15
N LYS A 97 -16.63 6.98 4.11
CA LYS A 97 -16.47 8.01 3.11
C LYS A 97 -15.01 8.21 2.75
N TRP A 98 -14.74 8.23 1.43
CA TRP A 98 -13.40 8.45 0.90
C TRP A 98 -13.22 9.91 0.45
N SER A 99 -12.03 10.46 0.71
CA SER A 99 -11.57 11.72 0.15
C SER A 99 -10.32 11.46 -0.68
N GLU A 100 -10.38 11.79 -1.97
CA GLU A 100 -9.26 11.56 -2.87
C GLU A 100 -8.06 12.43 -2.53
N ARG A 101 -6.87 11.91 -2.79
CA ARG A 101 -5.59 12.60 -2.62
C ARG A 101 -4.89 12.73 -3.96
N SER A 102 -4.40 13.93 -4.25
CA SER A 102 -3.74 14.25 -5.52
C SER A 102 -2.22 14.22 -5.45
N GLY A 103 -1.64 13.90 -4.29
CA GLY A 103 -0.19 13.79 -4.16
C GLY A 103 0.34 12.60 -4.94
N GLY A 104 1.31 12.79 -5.83
CA GLY A 104 1.83 11.72 -6.68
C GLY A 104 2.69 10.71 -5.94
N TRP A 105 3.47 9.97 -6.70
CA TRP A 105 4.39 8.97 -6.17
C TRP A 105 5.53 9.65 -5.41
N GLN A 106 5.88 9.09 -4.25
CA GLN A 106 6.98 9.54 -3.42
C GLN A 106 7.90 8.37 -3.11
N GLU A 107 9.20 8.64 -3.06
CA GLU A 107 10.17 7.61 -2.72
C GLU A 107 10.05 7.24 -1.25
N ILE A 108 10.04 5.94 -0.97
CA ILE A 108 10.09 5.42 0.39
C ILE A 108 11.50 5.59 0.92
N GLN A 109 11.64 6.35 2.00
CA GLN A 109 12.96 6.68 2.56
C GLN A 109 13.57 5.48 3.27
N ARG A 110 14.74 5.06 2.80
CA ARG A 110 15.44 3.90 3.36
C ARG A 110 16.15 4.20 4.67
N ARG A 111 16.60 5.46 4.85
CA ARG A 111 17.44 5.83 6.00
C ARG A 111 16.68 5.91 7.32
N THR A 112 15.47 6.41 7.29
CA THR A 112 14.61 6.47 8.46
C THR A 112 13.84 5.18 8.68
N GLY A 113 13.93 4.33 7.74
CA GLY A 113 13.74 2.88 7.72
C GLY A 113 12.42 2.32 8.13
N VAL A 114 11.47 3.05 8.70
CA VAL A 114 10.47 2.30 9.43
C VAL A 114 9.09 2.95 9.47
N GLY A 115 8.72 3.60 8.41
CA GLY A 115 7.31 3.89 8.19
C GLY A 115 6.60 2.63 7.70
N VAL A 116 5.28 2.63 7.82
CA VAL A 116 4.45 1.52 7.34
C VAL A 116 4.73 1.15 5.88
N PRO A 117 4.84 2.14 4.94
CA PRO A 117 5.15 1.79 3.56
C PRO A 117 6.49 1.07 3.39
N GLY A 118 7.50 1.45 4.15
CA GLY A 118 8.81 0.80 4.09
C GLY A 118 8.77 -0.64 4.56
N VAL A 119 8.05 -0.92 5.63
CA VAL A 119 7.87 -2.29 6.13
C VAL A 119 7.08 -3.13 5.13
N LEU A 120 5.98 -2.59 4.60
CA LEU A 120 5.17 -3.30 3.60
C LEU A 120 6.00 -3.63 2.36
N ALA A 121 6.79 -2.68 1.87
CA ALA A 121 7.63 -2.91 0.69
C ALA A 121 8.67 -3.98 0.95
N ARG A 122 9.45 -3.84 2.02
CA ARG A 122 10.59 -4.74 2.27
C ARG A 122 10.19 -6.13 2.71
N GLU A 123 9.15 -6.24 3.54
CA GLU A 123 8.87 -7.50 4.23
C GLU A 123 7.69 -8.26 3.65
N TYR A 124 6.83 -7.60 2.88
CA TYR A 124 5.56 -8.20 2.44
C TYR A 124 5.32 -8.12 0.94
N PHE A 125 5.49 -6.95 0.31
CA PHE A 125 4.96 -6.70 -1.03
C PHE A 125 6.02 -6.63 -2.13
N CYS A 126 7.28 -6.39 -1.79
CA CYS A 126 8.36 -6.32 -2.77
C CYS A 126 9.51 -7.27 -2.42
N PRO A 127 9.25 -8.59 -2.38
CA PRO A 127 10.31 -9.55 -2.05
C PRO A 127 11.43 -9.46 -3.08
N HIS A 128 12.67 -9.40 -2.60
CA HIS A 128 13.85 -9.24 -3.44
C HIS A 128 13.74 -8.04 -4.40
N ARG A 129 13.08 -6.96 -3.95
CA ARG A 129 12.88 -5.71 -4.69
C ARG A 129 11.98 -5.84 -5.92
N ASP A 130 11.36 -6.98 -6.12
CA ASP A 130 10.38 -7.21 -7.19
C ASP A 130 8.98 -7.32 -6.61
N THR A 131 7.97 -7.16 -7.45
CA THR A 131 6.57 -7.15 -6.99
C THR A 131 6.06 -8.57 -6.72
N LEU A 132 5.00 -8.64 -5.91
CA LEU A 132 4.16 -9.83 -5.82
C LEU A 132 3.61 -10.19 -7.20
N GLN A 133 3.33 -11.46 -7.42
CA GLN A 133 2.70 -11.92 -8.65
C GLN A 133 1.18 -11.96 -8.56
N SER A 134 0.64 -12.07 -7.35
CA SER A 134 -0.81 -12.15 -7.14
C SER A 134 -1.21 -11.63 -5.77
N ALA A 135 -2.50 -11.29 -5.65
CA ALA A 135 -3.06 -10.90 -4.35
C ALA A 135 -2.97 -12.04 -3.34
N ALA A 136 -3.16 -13.28 -3.77
CA ALA A 136 -3.06 -14.44 -2.89
C ALA A 136 -1.66 -14.56 -2.26
N GLU A 137 -0.62 -14.28 -3.01
CA GLU A 137 0.75 -14.25 -2.50
C GLU A 137 0.91 -13.17 -1.41
N GLY A 138 0.31 -12.02 -1.61
CA GLY A 138 0.33 -10.93 -0.62
C GLY A 138 -0.42 -11.27 0.65
N VAL A 139 -1.58 -11.88 0.53
CA VAL A 139 -2.36 -12.36 1.68
C VAL A 139 -1.57 -13.39 2.48
N ASP A 140 -0.94 -14.34 1.79
CA ASP A 140 -0.10 -15.34 2.43
C ASP A 140 1.08 -14.69 3.19
N ALA A 141 1.75 -13.73 2.57
CA ALA A 141 2.85 -13.01 3.20
C ALA A 141 2.39 -12.31 4.49
N LEU A 142 1.25 -11.64 4.44
CA LEU A 142 0.70 -10.94 5.61
C LEU A 142 0.38 -11.93 6.74
N ARG A 143 -0.26 -13.05 6.40
CA ARG A 143 -0.63 -14.06 7.41
C ARG A 143 0.57 -14.75 8.04
N ARG A 144 1.67 -14.88 7.30
CA ARG A 144 2.92 -15.46 7.82
C ARG A 144 3.74 -14.49 8.63
N GLY A 145 3.40 -13.20 8.61
CA GLY A 145 4.21 -12.15 9.24
C GLY A 145 5.43 -11.75 8.43
N GLY A 146 5.43 -12.06 7.13
CA GLY A 146 6.47 -11.69 6.18
C GLY A 146 6.49 -12.63 4.99
N HIS A 147 6.99 -12.13 3.85
CA HIS A 147 7.07 -12.94 2.64
C HIS A 147 8.10 -14.07 2.81
N PRO A 148 7.81 -15.31 2.39
CA PRO A 148 8.74 -16.44 2.60
C PRO A 148 10.08 -16.30 1.86
N LEU A 149 10.16 -15.50 0.82
CA LEU A 149 11.45 -15.18 0.19
C LEU A 149 12.34 -14.28 1.05
N VAL A 150 11.74 -13.55 2.01
CA VAL A 150 12.46 -12.69 2.95
C VAL A 150 12.69 -13.41 4.27
N PHE A 151 11.70 -14.19 4.71
CA PHE A 151 11.77 -14.93 5.96
C PHE A 151 11.55 -16.42 5.68
N THR A 152 12.48 -17.26 6.14
CA THR A 152 12.45 -18.69 5.87
C THR A 152 11.39 -19.46 6.67
N ALA A 153 10.86 -18.85 7.72
CA ALA A 153 9.82 -19.43 8.56
C ALA A 153 8.84 -18.36 9.01
N PRO A 154 7.57 -18.72 9.30
CA PRO A 154 6.61 -17.76 9.85
C PRO A 154 7.15 -17.13 11.14
N ARG A 155 6.96 -15.83 11.29
CA ARG A 155 7.40 -15.11 12.47
C ARG A 155 6.35 -15.15 13.57
N ASN A 156 6.79 -15.35 14.82
CA ASN A 156 5.92 -15.18 15.97
C ASN A 156 5.97 -13.70 16.35
N LEU A 157 4.88 -13.00 16.11
CA LEU A 157 4.80 -11.55 16.27
C LEU A 157 4.16 -11.10 17.57
N GLY A 158 3.65 -12.02 18.36
CA GLY A 158 2.92 -11.68 19.58
C GLY A 158 1.58 -11.00 19.34
N LEU A 159 1.05 -11.15 18.15
CA LEU A 159 -0.25 -10.58 17.75
C LEU A 159 -1.40 -11.45 18.21
#